data_34346542ca067ff63557a153c8a7a607
#
_entry.id   34346542ca067ff63557a153c8a7a607
#
_cell.length_a   1.000
_cell.length_b   1.000
_cell.length_c   1.000
_cell.angle_alpha   90.00
_cell.angle_beta   90.00
_cell.angle_gamma   90.00
#
_symmetry.space_group_name_H-M   'P 1'
#
loop_
_entity.id
_entity.type
_entity.pdbx_description
1 polymer ?
#
loop_
_entity_poly.entity_id
_entity_poly.type
_entity_poly.pdbx_seq_one_letter_code
_entity_poly.pdbx_strand_id
1 'polypeptide(L)'
;MGENRFNEKIQRKQEKINDLINRRELRHKRLEAMTQLSPKTPEVMGCVFVVPLNQMEYQNHYGMKRDDEVEQIAIQSVMEFERNTGWSPEDVGTQNLGYDVRRTSKELLKRYIEVKGRSGEGGVMLSENEMFRLGQLGDSAWLYIVYNCKSEPELVRIQNPAKNLKFETKSKGVQYFLPEKEWEKFN
;
A
#
# COMPACT_ATOMS: atom_id res chain seq x y z
N MET A 1 29.07 -24.84 20.76
CA MET A 1 27.85 -23.98 20.65
C MET A 1 28.05 -22.73 19.77
N GLY A 2 29.25 -22.17 19.59
CA GLY A 2 29.49 -20.96 18.78
C GLY A 2 29.43 -21.16 17.27
N GLU A 3 29.93 -22.28 16.78
CA GLU A 3 30.08 -22.60 15.36
C GLU A 3 28.74 -22.76 14.64
N ASN A 4 27.76 -23.40 15.25
CA ASN A 4 26.40 -23.53 14.67
C ASN A 4 25.70 -22.18 14.48
N ARG A 5 25.83 -21.27 15.43
CA ARG A 5 25.23 -19.93 15.38
C ARG A 5 25.89 -19.03 14.33
N PHE A 6 27.16 -19.27 14.07
CA PHE A 6 27.88 -18.55 13.01
C PHE A 6 27.45 -19.05 11.62
N ASN A 7 27.36 -20.38 11.46
CA ASN A 7 26.91 -20.99 10.20
C ASN A 7 25.45 -20.59 9.84
N GLU A 8 24.54 -20.56 10.82
CA GLU A 8 23.17 -20.06 10.60
C GLU A 8 23.13 -18.60 10.14
N LYS A 9 23.99 -17.74 10.69
CA LYS A 9 24.08 -16.34 10.25
C LYS A 9 24.58 -16.19 8.82
N ILE A 10 25.57 -17.03 8.43
CA ILE A 10 26.08 -17.07 7.06
C ILE A 10 24.99 -17.54 6.11
N GLN A 11 24.29 -18.61 6.45
CA GLN A 11 23.22 -19.17 5.63
C GLN A 11 22.08 -18.15 5.40
N ARG A 12 21.60 -17.48 6.45
CA ARG A 12 20.61 -16.41 6.33
C ARG A 12 21.06 -15.23 5.47
N LYS A 13 22.33 -14.88 5.53
CA LYS A 13 22.90 -13.83 4.65
C LYS A 13 22.97 -14.31 3.21
N GLN A 14 23.31 -15.56 2.98
CA GLN A 14 23.36 -16.14 1.64
C GLN A 14 21.96 -16.21 1.00
N GLU A 15 20.95 -16.64 1.76
CA GLU A 15 19.55 -16.63 1.33
C GLU A 15 19.09 -15.23 0.93
N LYS A 16 19.47 -14.23 1.74
CA LYS A 16 19.12 -12.83 1.44
C LYS A 16 19.83 -12.30 0.19
N ILE A 17 21.09 -12.69 -0.03
CA ILE A 17 21.84 -12.34 -1.25
C ILE A 17 21.16 -12.98 -2.46
N ASN A 18 20.79 -14.25 -2.38
CA ASN A 18 20.13 -14.97 -3.46
C ASN A 18 18.75 -14.34 -3.78
N ASP A 19 17.98 -13.94 -2.77
CA ASP A 19 16.71 -13.23 -2.96
C ASP A 19 16.92 -11.87 -3.69
N LEU A 20 17.93 -11.12 -3.30
CA LEU A 20 18.27 -9.85 -3.95
C LEU A 20 18.72 -10.05 -5.41
N ILE A 21 19.50 -11.09 -5.69
CA ILE A 21 19.92 -11.45 -7.04
C ILE A 21 18.70 -11.79 -7.90
N ASN A 22 17.81 -12.65 -7.41
CA ASN A 22 16.58 -13.04 -8.09
C ASN A 22 15.67 -11.82 -8.40
N ARG A 23 15.50 -10.92 -7.43
CA ARG A 23 14.75 -9.67 -7.63
C ARG A 23 15.39 -8.77 -8.69
N ARG A 24 16.70 -8.65 -8.67
CA ARG A 24 17.44 -7.88 -9.68
C ARG A 24 17.23 -8.46 -11.08
N GLU A 25 17.33 -9.78 -11.23
CA GLU A 25 17.14 -10.45 -12.51
C GLU A 25 15.70 -10.30 -13.04
N LEU A 26 14.70 -10.47 -12.17
CA LEU A 26 13.29 -10.24 -12.54
C LEU A 26 13.07 -8.80 -13.01
N ARG A 27 13.66 -7.84 -12.30
CA ARG A 27 13.55 -6.44 -12.66
C ARG A 27 14.25 -6.14 -13.98
N HIS A 28 15.42 -6.74 -14.22
CA HIS A 28 16.16 -6.60 -15.48
C HIS A 28 15.35 -7.14 -16.66
N LYS A 29 14.83 -8.36 -16.56
CA LYS A 29 13.95 -8.96 -17.58
C LYS A 29 12.72 -8.09 -17.88
N ARG A 30 12.12 -7.49 -16.84
CA ARG A 30 10.99 -6.59 -17.01
C ARG A 30 11.37 -5.29 -17.75
N LEU A 31 12.51 -4.71 -17.40
CA LEU A 31 13.02 -3.52 -18.09
C LEU A 31 13.38 -3.83 -19.56
N GLU A 32 14.01 -4.96 -19.82
CA GLU A 32 14.28 -5.40 -21.20
C GLU A 32 12.98 -5.60 -21.99
N ALA A 33 11.97 -6.23 -21.41
CA ALA A 33 10.67 -6.37 -22.05
C ALA A 33 10.01 -5.02 -22.36
N MET A 34 10.16 -4.04 -21.47
CA MET A 34 9.63 -2.67 -21.67
C MET A 34 10.40 -1.91 -22.77
N THR A 35 11.70 -2.14 -22.91
CA THR A 35 12.50 -1.51 -23.98
C THR A 35 12.24 -2.12 -25.37
N GLN A 36 11.71 -3.35 -25.41
CA GLN A 36 11.34 -4.01 -26.67
C GLN A 36 9.93 -3.62 -27.17
N LEU A 37 9.19 -2.80 -26.42
CA LEU A 37 7.91 -2.29 -26.86
C LEU A 37 8.12 -1.28 -27.99
N SER A 38 7.93 -1.72 -29.24
CA SER A 38 7.85 -0.81 -30.38
C SER A 38 6.50 -0.10 -30.36
N PRO A 39 6.47 1.24 -30.48
CA PRO A 39 5.20 1.94 -30.62
C PRO A 39 4.52 1.47 -31.91
N LYS A 40 3.37 0.84 -31.78
CA LYS A 40 2.48 0.61 -32.94
C LYS A 40 1.84 1.94 -33.32
N THR A 41 1.47 2.06 -34.60
CA THR A 41 0.66 3.20 -35.07
C THR A 41 -0.57 3.32 -34.16
N PRO A 42 -0.85 4.49 -33.56
CA PRO A 42 -1.98 4.66 -32.71
C PRO A 42 -3.27 4.39 -33.49
N GLU A 43 -4.07 3.45 -32.99
CA GLU A 43 -5.36 3.12 -33.55
C GLU A 43 -6.42 3.78 -32.65
N VAL A 44 -7.25 4.64 -33.24
CA VAL A 44 -8.33 5.31 -32.51
C VAL A 44 -9.46 4.29 -32.33
N MET A 45 -9.53 3.69 -31.16
CA MET A 45 -10.54 2.70 -30.82
C MET A 45 -11.89 3.33 -30.36
N GLY A 46 -11.93 4.63 -30.13
CA GLY A 46 -13.14 5.36 -29.74
C GLY A 46 -12.86 6.79 -29.30
N CYS A 47 -13.90 7.58 -29.23
CA CYS A 47 -13.87 8.92 -28.65
C CYS A 47 -14.69 8.92 -27.36
N VAL A 48 -14.13 9.49 -26.29
CA VAL A 48 -14.83 9.68 -25.02
C VAL A 48 -15.07 11.17 -24.83
N PHE A 49 -16.33 11.56 -24.67
CA PHE A 49 -16.67 12.92 -24.24
C PHE A 49 -16.54 12.99 -22.70
N VAL A 50 -15.61 13.77 -22.24
CA VAL A 50 -15.48 14.07 -20.81
C VAL A 50 -16.37 15.26 -20.51
N VAL A 51 -17.51 15.02 -19.87
CA VAL A 51 -18.36 16.08 -19.33
C VAL A 51 -17.89 16.40 -17.92
N PRO A 52 -17.61 17.67 -17.58
CA PRO A 52 -17.28 18.01 -16.20
C PRO A 52 -18.49 17.69 -15.32
N LEU A 53 -18.34 16.74 -14.42
CA LEU A 53 -19.31 16.53 -13.35
C LEU A 53 -19.28 17.77 -12.46
N ASN A 54 -20.47 18.26 -12.10
CA ASN A 54 -20.66 19.24 -11.06
C ASN A 54 -19.89 18.79 -9.81
N GLN A 55 -19.13 19.70 -9.22
CA GLN A 55 -18.19 19.38 -8.12
C GLN A 55 -18.88 18.70 -6.91
N MET A 56 -20.19 19.01 -6.69
CA MET A 56 -21.03 18.36 -5.67
C MET A 56 -21.38 16.89 -6.03
N GLU A 57 -21.70 16.61 -7.28
CA GLU A 57 -21.97 15.23 -7.74
C GLU A 57 -20.71 14.38 -7.71
N TYR A 58 -19.55 14.97 -7.99
CA TYR A 58 -18.27 14.31 -7.89
C TYR A 58 -17.93 13.96 -6.42
N GLN A 59 -18.17 14.87 -5.48
CA GLN A 59 -17.96 14.64 -4.05
C GLN A 59 -18.91 13.57 -3.48
N ASN A 60 -20.17 13.57 -3.92
CA ASN A 60 -21.17 12.58 -3.48
C ASN A 60 -20.95 11.19 -4.08
N HIS A 61 -20.44 11.10 -5.31
CA HIS A 61 -20.21 9.81 -5.98
C HIS A 61 -18.87 9.15 -5.65
N TYR A 62 -17.86 9.95 -5.32
CA TYR A 62 -16.51 9.45 -5.06
C TYR A 62 -16.00 9.72 -3.64
N GLY A 63 -16.76 10.45 -2.84
CA GLY A 63 -16.73 10.54 -1.36
C GLY A 63 -15.38 10.84 -0.70
N MET A 64 -14.34 11.17 -1.47
CA MET A 64 -12.99 11.33 -0.92
C MET A 64 -12.45 12.73 -1.23
N LYS A 65 -12.90 13.69 -0.43
CA LYS A 65 -12.15 14.93 -0.24
C LYS A 65 -10.98 14.59 0.67
N ARG A 66 -9.77 15.00 0.29
CA ARG A 66 -8.63 14.95 1.20
C ARG A 66 -8.99 15.74 2.46
N ASP A 67 -8.95 15.08 3.60
CA ASP A 67 -9.22 15.64 4.91
C ASP A 67 -7.98 15.39 5.74
N ASP A 68 -7.13 16.42 5.81
CA ASP A 68 -5.83 16.34 6.48
C ASP A 68 -6.00 15.98 7.97
N GLU A 69 -7.12 16.34 8.59
CA GLU A 69 -7.44 15.99 9.98
C GLU A 69 -7.68 14.48 10.11
N VAL A 70 -8.48 13.90 9.21
CA VAL A 70 -8.75 12.45 9.18
C VAL A 70 -7.46 11.66 8.91
N GLU A 71 -6.61 12.15 8.01
CA GLU A 71 -5.31 11.54 7.72
C GLU A 71 -4.41 11.54 8.97
N GLN A 72 -4.32 12.66 9.68
CA GLN A 72 -3.55 12.75 10.92
C GLN A 72 -4.07 11.84 12.02
N ILE A 73 -5.39 11.78 12.22
CA ILE A 73 -6.01 10.89 13.21
C ILE A 73 -5.68 9.43 12.86
N ALA A 74 -5.76 9.06 11.60
CA ALA A 74 -5.46 7.71 11.15
C ALA A 74 -3.99 7.33 11.42
N ILE A 75 -3.04 8.19 11.05
CA ILE A 75 -1.61 7.98 11.31
C ILE A 75 -1.34 7.87 12.80
N GLN A 76 -1.91 8.76 13.63
CA GLN A 76 -1.73 8.72 15.09
C GLN A 76 -2.27 7.43 15.68
N SER A 77 -3.47 7.00 15.28
CA SER A 77 -4.09 5.74 15.74
C SER A 77 -3.21 4.53 15.41
N VAL A 78 -2.65 4.48 14.20
CA VAL A 78 -1.74 3.42 13.77
C VAL A 78 -0.44 3.45 14.57
N MET A 79 0.16 4.62 14.75
CA MET A 79 1.40 4.79 15.51
C MET A 79 1.23 4.37 16.98
N GLU A 80 0.10 4.71 17.60
CA GLU A 80 -0.23 4.32 18.96
C GLU A 80 -0.44 2.80 19.08
N PHE A 81 -1.24 2.23 18.17
CA PHE A 81 -1.45 0.79 18.12
C PHE A 81 -0.12 0.02 18.02
N GLU A 82 0.76 0.43 17.12
CA GLU A 82 2.05 -0.24 16.93
C GLU A 82 2.96 -0.11 18.16
N ARG A 83 2.99 1.05 18.83
CA ARG A 83 3.73 1.23 20.09
C ARG A 83 3.18 0.34 21.20
N ASN A 84 1.86 0.26 21.35
CA ASN A 84 1.18 -0.55 22.35
C ASN A 84 1.42 -2.05 22.16
N THR A 85 1.71 -2.47 20.92
CA THR A 85 2.08 -3.86 20.58
C THR A 85 3.59 -4.13 20.66
N GLY A 86 4.37 -3.18 21.20
CA GLY A 86 5.80 -3.35 21.47
C GLY A 86 6.72 -3.11 20.27
N TRP A 87 6.23 -2.42 19.24
CA TRP A 87 7.00 -2.05 18.06
C TRP A 87 7.48 -0.59 18.12
N SER A 88 8.48 -0.29 17.30
CA SER A 88 8.96 1.08 17.10
C SER A 88 8.51 1.56 15.71
N PRO A 89 7.35 2.19 15.59
CA PRO A 89 6.88 2.74 14.33
C PRO A 89 7.57 4.08 14.03
N GLU A 90 7.80 4.34 12.75
CA GLU A 90 8.35 5.58 12.21
C GLU A 90 7.41 6.09 11.11
N ASP A 91 6.92 7.30 11.25
CA ASP A 91 6.17 7.99 10.20
C ASP A 91 7.15 8.42 9.09
N VAL A 92 6.90 7.97 7.88
CA VAL A 92 7.70 8.25 6.68
C VAL A 92 6.84 8.78 5.53
N GLY A 93 5.59 9.14 5.79
CA GLY A 93 4.63 9.60 4.78
C GLY A 93 5.13 10.76 3.93
N THR A 94 5.93 11.66 4.51
CA THR A 94 6.53 12.78 3.78
C THR A 94 7.71 12.41 2.87
N GLN A 95 8.21 11.16 2.93
CA GLN A 95 9.39 10.72 2.20
C GLN A 95 9.07 10.14 0.80
N ASN A 96 7.80 10.12 0.38
CA ASN A 96 7.35 9.59 -0.93
C ASN A 96 7.81 8.14 -1.22
N LEU A 97 7.84 7.30 -0.21
CA LEU A 97 8.30 5.91 -0.31
C LEU A 97 7.21 4.95 -0.83
N GLY A 98 5.96 5.44 -0.96
CA GLY A 98 4.78 4.65 -1.35
C GLY A 98 4.22 3.81 -0.20
N TYR A 99 4.46 4.23 1.03
CA TYR A 99 3.84 3.79 2.28
C TYR A 99 4.09 4.85 3.37
N ASP A 100 3.24 4.89 4.39
CA ASP A 100 3.20 5.97 5.39
C ASP A 100 3.98 5.64 6.65
N VAL A 101 3.93 4.40 7.11
CA VAL A 101 4.58 3.99 8.36
C VAL A 101 5.51 2.80 8.13
N ARG A 102 6.71 2.93 8.66
CA ARG A 102 7.69 1.84 8.73
C ARG A 102 7.83 1.41 10.18
N ARG A 103 7.77 0.10 10.43
CA ARG A 103 8.08 -0.44 11.76
C ARG A 103 9.18 -1.48 11.70
N THR A 104 9.99 -1.50 12.74
CA THR A 104 11.07 -2.46 12.87
C THR A 104 10.95 -3.15 14.22
N SER A 105 11.06 -4.48 14.27
CA SER A 105 11.14 -5.24 15.51
C SER A 105 12.57 -5.30 16.05
N LYS A 106 12.72 -5.73 17.31
CA LYS A 106 14.02 -6.06 17.89
C LYS A 106 14.79 -7.12 17.10
N GLU A 107 14.08 -7.97 16.36
CA GLU A 107 14.65 -9.00 15.48
C GLU A 107 14.94 -8.50 14.06
N LEU A 108 14.86 -7.19 13.82
CA LEU A 108 15.06 -6.52 12.52
C LEU A 108 14.02 -6.91 11.43
N LEU A 109 12.90 -7.49 11.82
CA LEU A 109 11.79 -7.68 10.93
C LEU A 109 11.17 -6.32 10.60
N LYS A 110 10.97 -6.03 9.34
CA LYS A 110 10.39 -4.77 8.87
C LYS A 110 8.98 -5.01 8.36
N ARG A 111 8.08 -4.10 8.69
CA ARG A 111 6.77 -3.97 8.06
C ARG A 111 6.63 -2.58 7.47
N TYR A 112 5.97 -2.52 6.35
CA TYR A 112 5.72 -1.31 5.59
C TYR A 112 4.21 -1.15 5.50
N ILE A 113 3.70 -0.09 6.07
CA ILE A 113 2.27 0.09 6.32
C ILE A 113 1.80 1.29 5.52
N GLU A 114 0.86 1.07 4.61
CA GLU A 114 0.05 2.11 3.99
C GLU A 114 -1.16 2.36 4.88
N VAL A 115 -1.45 3.61 5.19
CA VAL A 115 -2.54 4.01 6.09
C VAL A 115 -3.62 4.73 5.30
N LYS A 116 -4.87 4.31 5.48
CA LYS A 116 -6.03 4.98 4.90
C LYS A 116 -7.01 5.36 5.99
N GLY A 117 -7.24 6.67 6.13
CA GLY A 117 -8.20 7.24 7.06
C GLY A 117 -9.56 7.49 6.42
N ARG A 118 -10.64 7.28 7.18
CA ARG A 118 -12.01 7.66 6.82
C ARG A 118 -12.74 8.29 7.99
N SER A 119 -13.54 9.33 7.71
CA SER A 119 -14.39 9.96 8.73
C SER A 119 -15.52 9.05 9.22
N GLY A 120 -15.95 8.10 8.41
CA GLY A 120 -16.96 7.07 8.67
C GLY A 120 -16.63 5.82 7.91
N GLU A 121 -17.62 4.97 7.64
CA GLU A 121 -17.51 3.77 6.82
C GLU A 121 -17.33 4.10 5.34
N GLY A 122 -16.95 3.12 4.51
CA GLY A 122 -16.85 3.19 3.05
C GLY A 122 -15.50 2.79 2.48
N GLY A 123 -15.43 2.62 1.17
CA GLY A 123 -14.24 2.17 0.47
C GLY A 123 -13.07 3.16 0.56
N VAL A 124 -11.86 2.68 0.33
CA VAL A 124 -10.63 3.48 0.31
C VAL A 124 -9.97 3.46 -1.06
N MET A 125 -9.16 4.47 -1.35
CA MET A 125 -8.46 4.61 -2.63
C MET A 125 -6.96 4.46 -2.43
N LEU A 126 -6.32 3.75 -3.36
CA LEU A 126 -4.87 3.71 -3.46
C LEU A 126 -4.43 4.31 -4.80
N SER A 127 -3.36 5.07 -4.76
CA SER A 127 -2.67 5.54 -5.95
C SER A 127 -1.93 4.39 -6.64
N GLU A 128 -1.53 4.62 -7.88
CA GLU A 128 -0.72 3.65 -8.63
C GLU A 128 0.62 3.34 -7.93
N ASN A 129 1.26 4.37 -7.37
CA ASN A 129 2.53 4.21 -6.67
C ASN A 129 2.39 3.37 -5.39
N GLU A 130 1.37 3.63 -4.59
CA GLU A 130 1.06 2.85 -3.39
C GLU A 130 0.75 1.39 -3.74
N MET A 131 -0.11 1.15 -4.72
CA MET A 131 -0.46 -0.19 -5.16
C MET A 131 0.75 -0.95 -5.71
N PHE A 132 1.58 -0.29 -6.52
CA PHE A 132 2.82 -0.86 -7.03
C PHE A 132 3.78 -1.23 -5.90
N ARG A 133 3.91 -0.35 -4.91
CA ARG A 133 4.80 -0.55 -3.76
C ARG A 133 4.32 -1.69 -2.88
N LEU A 134 3.03 -1.76 -2.57
CA LEU A 134 2.44 -2.85 -1.83
C LEU A 134 2.67 -4.20 -2.53
N GLY A 135 2.52 -4.25 -3.85
CA GLY A 135 2.81 -5.44 -4.65
C GLY A 135 4.28 -5.86 -4.61
N GLN A 136 5.22 -4.89 -4.61
CA GLN A 136 6.65 -5.18 -4.50
C GLN A 136 7.06 -5.73 -3.13
N LEU A 137 6.45 -5.24 -2.07
CA LEU A 137 6.78 -5.58 -0.69
C LEU A 137 6.14 -6.91 -0.25
N GLY A 138 5.09 -7.36 -0.92
CA GLY A 138 4.45 -8.65 -0.69
C GLY A 138 4.06 -8.86 0.79
N ASP A 139 4.50 -9.95 1.41
CA ASP A 139 4.15 -10.28 2.80
C ASP A 139 4.67 -9.29 3.85
N SER A 140 5.61 -8.42 3.49
CA SER A 140 6.07 -7.33 4.35
C SER A 140 5.20 -6.08 4.25
N ALA A 141 4.28 -6.01 3.26
CA ALA A 141 3.35 -4.93 3.07
C ALA A 141 2.08 -5.13 3.90
N TRP A 142 1.60 -4.04 4.46
CA TRP A 142 0.35 -3.99 5.19
C TRP A 142 -0.47 -2.78 4.74
N LEU A 143 -1.78 -2.97 4.64
CA LEU A 143 -2.75 -1.89 4.51
C LEU A 143 -3.51 -1.79 5.83
N TYR A 144 -3.44 -0.63 6.45
CA TYR A 144 -4.19 -0.30 7.65
C TYR A 144 -5.28 0.70 7.28
N ILE A 145 -6.53 0.35 7.59
CA ILE A 145 -7.68 1.22 7.35
C ILE A 145 -8.21 1.65 8.72
N VAL A 146 -8.21 2.94 8.96
CA VAL A 146 -8.81 3.55 10.14
C VAL A 146 -10.10 4.22 9.71
N TYR A 147 -11.22 3.70 10.14
CA TYR A 147 -12.54 4.28 9.86
C TYR A 147 -13.14 4.88 11.12
N ASN A 148 -14.24 5.62 10.99
CA ASN A 148 -14.85 6.39 12.08
C ASN A 148 -13.89 7.39 12.76
N CYS A 149 -12.91 7.94 12.01
CA CYS A 149 -11.88 8.83 12.56
C CYS A 149 -12.43 10.05 13.33
N LYS A 150 -13.65 10.52 13.02
CA LYS A 150 -14.27 11.68 13.69
C LYS A 150 -15.13 11.33 14.92
N SER A 151 -15.22 10.05 15.26
CA SER A 151 -15.95 9.57 16.44
C SER A 151 -15.10 8.62 17.28
N GLU A 152 -15.22 7.34 17.07
CA GLU A 152 -14.41 6.30 17.73
C GLU A 152 -13.59 5.57 16.65
N PRO A 153 -12.31 5.92 16.46
CA PRO A 153 -11.49 5.33 15.42
C PRO A 153 -11.33 3.81 15.61
N GLU A 154 -11.65 3.07 14.56
CA GLU A 154 -11.49 1.62 14.50
C GLU A 154 -10.44 1.24 13.45
N LEU A 155 -9.68 0.16 13.71
CA LEU A 155 -8.52 -0.20 12.90
C LEU A 155 -8.64 -1.60 12.31
N VAL A 156 -8.65 -1.68 10.99
CA VAL A 156 -8.53 -2.93 10.23
C VAL A 156 -7.12 -3.07 9.66
N ARG A 157 -6.54 -4.26 9.73
CA ARG A 157 -5.16 -4.54 9.34
C ARG A 157 -5.09 -5.70 8.36
N ILE A 158 -4.56 -5.45 7.18
CA ILE A 158 -4.54 -6.42 6.09
C ILE A 158 -3.11 -6.62 5.62
N GLN A 159 -2.60 -7.84 5.81
CA GLN A 159 -1.28 -8.22 5.31
C GLN A 159 -1.36 -8.57 3.82
N ASN A 160 -0.31 -8.21 3.08
CA ASN A 160 -0.19 -8.46 1.65
C ASN A 160 -1.47 -8.10 0.87
N PRO A 161 -1.89 -6.83 0.92
CA PRO A 161 -3.17 -6.41 0.35
C PRO A 161 -3.25 -6.68 -1.15
N ALA A 162 -2.15 -6.62 -1.87
CA ALA A 162 -2.11 -6.91 -3.30
C ALA A 162 -2.51 -8.35 -3.65
N LYS A 163 -2.27 -9.30 -2.73
CA LYS A 163 -2.65 -10.71 -2.89
C LYS A 163 -4.03 -11.01 -2.32
N ASN A 164 -4.36 -10.40 -1.19
CA ASN A 164 -5.51 -10.80 -0.38
C ASN A 164 -6.78 -10.00 -0.65
N LEU A 165 -6.68 -8.90 -1.41
CA LEU A 165 -7.82 -8.03 -1.71
C LEU A 165 -8.09 -7.95 -3.21
N LYS A 166 -9.35 -7.68 -3.55
CA LYS A 166 -9.77 -7.38 -4.92
C LYS A 166 -10.01 -5.88 -5.05
N PHE A 167 -9.22 -5.25 -5.88
CA PHE A 167 -9.34 -3.82 -6.18
C PHE A 167 -10.12 -3.59 -7.47
N GLU A 168 -10.94 -2.56 -7.47
CA GLU A 168 -11.60 -2.05 -8.66
C GLU A 168 -10.75 -0.94 -9.27
N THR A 169 -10.46 -1.02 -10.57
CA THR A 169 -9.73 0.04 -11.27
C THR A 169 -10.70 1.13 -11.69
N LYS A 170 -10.46 2.37 -11.30
CA LYS A 170 -11.27 3.52 -11.72
C LYS A 170 -10.50 4.39 -12.70
N SER A 171 -11.16 4.76 -13.81
CA SER A 171 -10.57 5.24 -15.05
C SER A 171 -10.24 6.74 -15.12
N LYS A 172 -9.77 7.37 -14.02
CA LYS A 172 -9.23 8.75 -14.09
C LYS A 172 -7.88 8.83 -13.38
N GLY A 173 -6.80 8.59 -14.16
CA GLY A 173 -5.50 8.31 -13.57
C GLY A 173 -5.60 6.96 -12.87
N VAL A 174 -4.60 6.11 -12.96
CA VAL A 174 -4.73 4.77 -12.41
C VAL A 174 -4.84 4.86 -10.88
N GLN A 175 -6.07 4.78 -10.37
CA GLN A 175 -6.37 4.70 -8.94
C GLN A 175 -7.04 3.36 -8.67
N TYR A 176 -6.67 2.73 -7.58
CA TYR A 176 -7.23 1.48 -7.13
C TYR A 176 -8.21 1.74 -6.01
N PHE A 177 -9.47 1.40 -6.24
CA PHE A 177 -10.52 1.52 -5.24
C PHE A 177 -10.73 0.19 -4.53
N LEU A 178 -10.75 0.22 -3.22
CA LEU A 178 -11.08 -0.91 -2.37
C LEU A 178 -12.46 -0.69 -1.74
N PRO A 179 -13.49 -1.42 -2.20
CA PRO A 179 -14.81 -1.34 -1.59
C PRO A 179 -14.80 -1.78 -0.13
N GLU A 180 -15.66 -1.19 0.69
CA GLU A 180 -15.81 -1.53 2.11
C GLU A 180 -16.03 -3.01 2.35
N LYS A 181 -16.95 -3.65 1.63
CA LYS A 181 -17.24 -5.09 1.70
C LYS A 181 -16.01 -6.02 1.54
N GLU A 182 -14.92 -5.50 0.97
CA GLU A 182 -13.70 -6.28 0.77
C GLU A 182 -12.75 -6.24 1.97
N TRP A 183 -12.83 -5.20 2.81
CA TRP A 183 -11.98 -5.09 3.99
C TRP A 183 -12.72 -5.33 5.32
N GLU A 184 -14.04 -5.18 5.39
CA GLU A 184 -14.85 -5.52 6.57
C GLU A 184 -14.65 -6.95 7.07
N LYS A 185 -14.39 -7.88 6.19
CA LYS A 185 -14.13 -9.29 6.53
C LYS A 185 -12.84 -9.54 7.31
N PHE A 186 -12.02 -8.51 7.51
CA PHE A 186 -10.78 -8.55 8.31
C PHE A 186 -10.91 -7.85 9.67
N ASN A 187 -12.11 -7.33 9.96
CA ASN A 187 -12.44 -6.67 11.23
C ASN A 187 -12.71 -7.68 12.36
#